data_1b39082aaa27e4b2c865ca93399f63ad
#
_entry.id   1b39082aaa27e4b2c865ca93399f63ad
#
_cell.length_a   1.000
_cell.length_b   1.000
_cell.length_c   1.000
_cell.angle_alpha   90.00
_cell.angle_beta   90.00
_cell.angle_gamma   90.00
#
_symmetry.space_group_name_H-M   'P 1'
#
loop_
_entity.id
_entity.type
_entity.pdbx_description
1 polymer ?
#
loop_
_entity_poly.entity_id
_entity_poly.type
_entity_poly.pdbx_seq_one_letter_code
_entity_poly.pdbx_strand_id
1 'polypeptide(L)'
;MNATLKVIAGAVLAASGSLAMAQAVGVSWSNFQEERWKTDEKAIKDQLTKLGGSYVSADAGGSPEKQLADVDGLIAKGAKVLIVLAMDKDAIVPALAKAKAKGIPVVAYDRLIEAPGVFYITFDNKEVGRMTARAVQAVKPKGNYAMIKGSPIDPNSNFLREGQGEVLADAIKKGDIKIVGDEYTE
;
A
#
# COMPACT_ATOMS: atom_id res chain seq x y z
N MET A 1 61.11 -8.98 -52.57
CA MET A 1 61.12 -9.03 -51.07
C MET A 1 60.14 -8.03 -50.55
N ASN A 2 58.91 -8.47 -50.30
CA ASN A 2 57.90 -7.62 -49.60
C ASN A 2 57.16 -8.49 -48.62
N ALA A 3 57.45 -8.27 -47.34
CA ALA A 3 56.79 -8.92 -46.23
C ALA A 3 55.51 -8.16 -45.89
N THR A 4 54.38 -8.81 -46.10
CA THR A 4 53.06 -8.28 -45.75
C THR A 4 52.78 -8.54 -44.30
N LEU A 5 52.78 -7.51 -43.48
CA LEU A 5 52.44 -7.58 -42.06
C LEU A 5 50.91 -7.67 -41.91
N LYS A 6 50.37 -8.81 -41.50
CA LYS A 6 48.96 -8.96 -41.18
C LYS A 6 48.73 -8.48 -39.74
N VAL A 7 48.08 -7.33 -39.57
CA VAL A 7 47.55 -6.85 -38.28
C VAL A 7 46.26 -7.58 -38.02
N ILE A 8 46.25 -8.45 -37.02
CA ILE A 8 45.03 -9.08 -36.48
C ILE A 8 44.45 -8.09 -35.46
N ALA A 9 43.41 -7.36 -35.87
CA ALA A 9 42.61 -6.55 -34.94
C ALA A 9 41.73 -7.50 -34.12
N GLY A 10 42.14 -7.79 -32.89
CA GLY A 10 41.31 -8.49 -31.92
C GLY A 10 40.18 -7.61 -31.45
N ALA A 11 38.95 -7.90 -31.90
CA ALA A 11 37.74 -7.29 -31.33
C ALA A 11 37.53 -7.83 -29.91
N VAL A 12 37.90 -7.05 -28.92
CA VAL A 12 37.48 -7.30 -27.53
C VAL A 12 35.99 -6.92 -27.42
N LEU A 13 35.10 -7.91 -27.54
CA LEU A 13 33.71 -7.75 -27.13
C LEU A 13 33.72 -7.54 -25.59
N ALA A 14 33.68 -6.31 -25.17
CA ALA A 14 33.30 -5.95 -23.80
C ALA A 14 31.83 -6.37 -23.63
N ALA A 15 31.63 -7.57 -23.08
CA ALA A 15 30.32 -7.97 -22.56
C ALA A 15 30.00 -7.01 -21.40
N SER A 16 29.33 -5.92 -21.73
CA SER A 16 28.70 -5.06 -20.73
C SER A 16 27.56 -5.86 -20.12
N GLY A 17 27.89 -6.76 -19.21
CA GLY A 17 26.92 -7.33 -18.29
C GLY A 17 26.35 -6.16 -17.50
N SER A 18 25.16 -5.71 -17.87
CA SER A 18 24.37 -4.84 -17.00
C SER A 18 24.24 -5.60 -15.68
N LEU A 19 25.09 -5.24 -14.70
CA LEU A 19 24.83 -5.60 -13.32
C LEU A 19 23.44 -5.03 -13.06
N ALA A 20 22.43 -5.89 -13.04
CA ALA A 20 21.11 -5.54 -12.58
C ALA A 20 21.33 -5.05 -11.14
N MET A 21 21.49 -3.73 -10.99
CA MET A 21 21.57 -3.12 -9.66
C MET A 21 20.30 -3.54 -8.95
N ALA A 22 20.47 -4.29 -7.88
CA ALA A 22 19.36 -4.74 -7.05
C ALA A 22 18.45 -3.52 -6.78
N GLN A 23 17.23 -3.53 -7.33
CA GLN A 23 16.33 -2.42 -7.15
C GLN A 23 15.94 -2.32 -5.67
N ALA A 24 16.33 -1.21 -5.04
CA ALA A 24 15.92 -0.94 -3.67
C ALA A 24 14.43 -0.55 -3.66
N VAL A 25 13.62 -1.32 -2.95
CA VAL A 25 12.22 -1.00 -2.69
C VAL A 25 12.10 -0.41 -1.30
N GLY A 26 11.61 0.83 -1.24
CA GLY A 26 11.32 1.53 0.00
C GLY A 26 9.89 1.27 0.44
N VAL A 27 9.69 0.81 1.68
CA VAL A 27 8.35 0.58 2.23
C VAL A 27 8.12 1.54 3.39
N SER A 28 7.07 2.36 3.27
CA SER A 28 6.63 3.29 4.31
C SER A 28 5.38 2.71 4.98
N TRP A 29 5.54 2.32 6.23
CA TRP A 29 4.46 1.79 7.06
C TRP A 29 3.79 2.90 7.87
N SER A 30 2.46 2.85 8.03
CA SER A 30 1.71 3.76 8.89
C SER A 30 2.04 3.55 10.36
N ASN A 31 2.12 2.27 10.76
CA ASN A 31 2.57 1.81 12.07
C ASN A 31 2.88 0.31 12.03
N PHE A 32 3.54 -0.22 13.06
CA PHE A 32 3.83 -1.65 13.24
C PHE A 32 3.12 -2.25 14.47
N GLN A 33 2.07 -1.64 14.96
CA GLN A 33 1.34 -2.13 16.13
C GLN A 33 0.53 -3.39 15.83
N GLU A 34 0.06 -3.54 14.57
CA GLU A 34 -0.73 -4.68 14.14
C GLU A 34 0.17 -5.81 13.65
N GLU A 35 -0.10 -7.04 14.12
CA GLU A 35 0.68 -8.24 13.75
C GLU A 35 0.62 -8.53 12.25
N ARG A 36 -0.46 -8.13 11.58
CA ARG A 36 -0.60 -8.25 10.12
C ARG A 36 0.55 -7.61 9.39
N TRP A 37 0.95 -6.38 9.76
CA TRP A 37 2.01 -5.66 9.05
C TRP A 37 3.36 -6.37 9.09
N LYS A 38 3.66 -7.08 10.17
CA LYS A 38 4.86 -7.91 10.29
C LYS A 38 4.85 -9.09 9.33
N THR A 39 3.67 -9.73 9.17
CA THR A 39 3.47 -10.82 8.21
C THR A 39 3.63 -10.32 6.78
N ASP A 40 3.02 -9.19 6.46
CA ASP A 40 3.07 -8.57 5.14
C ASP A 40 4.51 -8.09 4.82
N GLU A 41 5.20 -7.49 5.78
CA GLU A 41 6.61 -7.11 5.64
C GLU A 41 7.48 -8.32 5.31
N LYS A 42 7.28 -9.43 6.02
CA LYS A 42 8.01 -10.67 5.75
C LYS A 42 7.76 -11.16 4.33
N ALA A 43 6.52 -11.16 3.88
CA ALA A 43 6.16 -11.60 2.52
C ALA A 43 6.82 -10.70 1.45
N ILE A 44 6.83 -9.38 1.65
CA ILE A 44 7.51 -8.43 0.77
C ILE A 44 9.01 -8.69 0.74
N LYS A 45 9.67 -8.85 1.89
CA LYS A 45 11.09 -9.15 1.99
C LYS A 45 11.47 -10.44 1.28
N ASP A 46 10.70 -11.50 1.54
CA ASP A 46 10.93 -12.82 0.93
C ASP A 46 10.81 -12.75 -0.60
N GLN A 47 9.80 -12.04 -1.10
CA GLN A 47 9.60 -11.90 -2.54
C GLN A 47 10.68 -11.03 -3.19
N LEU A 48 11.08 -9.93 -2.57
CA LEU A 48 12.18 -9.09 -3.09
C LEU A 48 13.48 -9.85 -3.14
N THR A 49 13.79 -10.64 -2.11
CA THR A 49 14.99 -11.51 -2.10
C THR A 49 14.99 -12.48 -3.27
N LYS A 50 13.84 -13.14 -3.57
CA LYS A 50 13.70 -14.05 -4.73
C LYS A 50 13.90 -13.34 -6.06
N LEU A 51 13.52 -12.06 -6.15
CA LEU A 51 13.67 -11.24 -7.35
C LEU A 51 15.03 -10.53 -7.45
N GLY A 52 15.94 -10.74 -6.50
CA GLY A 52 17.24 -10.06 -6.45
C GLY A 52 17.14 -8.58 -6.09
N GLY A 53 16.00 -8.13 -5.51
CA GLY A 53 15.80 -6.79 -5.02
C GLY A 53 16.28 -6.63 -3.57
N SER A 54 16.36 -5.38 -3.12
CA SER A 54 16.66 -5.04 -1.73
C SER A 54 15.48 -4.32 -1.06
N TYR A 55 15.35 -4.49 0.24
CA TYR A 55 14.30 -3.93 1.06
C TYR A 55 14.86 -2.87 2.01
N VAL A 56 14.24 -1.70 2.04
CA VAL A 56 14.44 -0.68 3.07
C VAL A 56 13.08 -0.20 3.55
N SER A 57 12.94 0.09 4.83
CA SER A 57 11.65 0.54 5.36
C SER A 57 11.78 1.65 6.38
N ALA A 58 10.64 2.25 6.66
CA ALA A 58 10.42 3.20 7.74
C ALA A 58 9.02 3.00 8.32
N ASP A 59 8.89 3.24 9.62
CA ASP A 59 7.64 3.15 10.37
C ASP A 59 7.27 4.55 10.88
N ALA A 60 6.12 5.04 10.45
CA ALA A 60 5.63 6.36 10.84
C ALA A 60 5.15 6.42 12.30
N GLY A 61 4.91 5.26 12.93
CA GLY A 61 4.45 5.20 14.32
C GLY A 61 3.11 5.90 14.55
N GLY A 62 2.25 6.00 13.52
CA GLY A 62 0.96 6.68 13.59
C GLY A 62 1.01 8.19 13.28
N SER A 63 2.18 8.78 12.95
CA SER A 63 2.30 10.22 12.63
C SER A 63 2.35 10.45 11.13
N PRO A 64 1.38 11.19 10.54
CA PRO A 64 1.42 11.61 9.15
C PRO A 64 2.64 12.46 8.82
N GLU A 65 3.06 13.38 9.71
CA GLU A 65 4.23 14.25 9.53
C GLU A 65 5.52 13.45 9.48
N LYS A 66 5.65 12.46 10.37
CA LYS A 66 6.79 11.56 10.35
C LYS A 66 6.81 10.76 9.06
N GLN A 67 5.66 10.31 8.56
CA GLN A 67 5.59 9.55 7.31
C GLN A 67 6.12 10.33 6.11
N LEU A 68 5.86 11.65 6.03
CA LEU A 68 6.46 12.51 4.99
C LEU A 68 7.99 12.48 5.05
N ALA A 69 8.57 12.65 6.24
CA ALA A 69 10.02 12.60 6.43
C ALA A 69 10.59 11.20 6.14
N ASP A 70 9.87 10.15 6.50
CA ASP A 70 10.24 8.75 6.23
C ASP A 70 10.33 8.48 4.72
N VAL A 71 9.36 8.95 3.93
CA VAL A 71 9.38 8.82 2.47
C VAL A 71 10.57 9.57 1.86
N ASP A 72 10.85 10.80 2.32
CA ASP A 72 12.04 11.54 1.89
C ASP A 72 13.33 10.77 2.24
N GLY A 73 13.39 10.17 3.43
CA GLY A 73 14.51 9.34 3.86
C GLY A 73 14.69 8.07 3.02
N LEU A 74 13.61 7.39 2.64
CA LEU A 74 13.65 6.22 1.76
C LEU A 74 14.16 6.58 0.37
N ILE A 75 13.72 7.71 -0.18
CA ILE A 75 14.22 8.24 -1.46
C ILE A 75 15.72 8.55 -1.37
N ALA A 76 16.16 9.19 -0.29
CA ALA A 76 17.57 9.51 -0.05
C ALA A 76 18.44 8.24 0.09
N LYS A 77 17.91 7.16 0.65
CA LYS A 77 18.55 5.83 0.72
C LYS A 77 18.60 5.10 -0.62
N GLY A 78 18.08 5.71 -1.69
CA GLY A 78 18.17 5.17 -3.05
C GLY A 78 17.01 4.27 -3.46
N ALA A 79 15.87 4.33 -2.80
CA ALA A 79 14.67 3.60 -3.22
C ALA A 79 14.32 3.95 -4.67
N LYS A 80 14.09 2.92 -5.49
CA LYS A 80 13.69 3.01 -6.90
C LYS A 80 12.20 2.76 -7.11
N VAL A 81 11.55 2.19 -6.12
CA VAL A 81 10.10 1.99 -6.02
C VAL A 81 9.71 2.26 -4.57
N LEU A 82 8.55 2.85 -4.38
CA LEU A 82 7.96 3.02 -3.04
C LEU A 82 6.67 2.20 -2.93
N ILE A 83 6.53 1.50 -1.81
CA ILE A 83 5.28 0.91 -1.35
C ILE A 83 4.86 1.71 -0.12
N VAL A 84 3.66 2.28 -0.14
CA VAL A 84 3.21 3.20 0.91
C VAL A 84 1.88 2.72 1.48
N LEU A 85 1.89 2.35 2.76
CA LEU A 85 0.69 2.19 3.58
C LEU A 85 0.44 3.55 4.26
N ALA A 86 -0.40 4.38 3.66
CA ALA A 86 -0.60 5.75 4.13
C ALA A 86 -1.26 5.79 5.52
N MET A 87 -0.71 6.62 6.42
CA MET A 87 -1.39 6.97 7.67
C MET A 87 -2.59 7.86 7.38
N ASP A 88 -2.39 8.87 6.56
CA ASP A 88 -3.40 9.81 6.08
C ASP A 88 -3.26 9.94 4.55
N LYS A 89 -4.38 9.68 3.84
CA LYS A 89 -4.44 9.65 2.37
C LYS A 89 -4.14 11.01 1.71
N ASP A 90 -4.45 12.10 2.39
CA ASP A 90 -4.28 13.45 1.89
C ASP A 90 -2.92 14.03 2.29
N ALA A 91 -2.52 13.83 3.55
CA ALA A 91 -1.24 14.30 4.07
C ALA A 91 -0.03 13.72 3.33
N ILE A 92 -0.12 12.49 2.79
CA ILE A 92 0.98 11.82 2.09
C ILE A 92 1.25 12.38 0.68
N VAL A 93 0.28 13.03 0.04
CA VAL A 93 0.35 13.48 -1.37
C VAL A 93 1.60 14.31 -1.71
N PRO A 94 2.05 15.27 -0.86
CA PRO A 94 3.28 16.03 -1.15
C PRO A 94 4.54 15.16 -1.29
N ALA A 95 4.67 14.11 -0.47
CA ALA A 95 5.81 13.18 -0.56
C ALA A 95 5.76 12.37 -1.87
N LEU A 96 4.55 11.96 -2.31
CA LEU A 96 4.37 11.25 -3.57
C LEU A 96 4.67 12.13 -4.78
N ALA A 97 4.35 13.43 -4.72
CA ALA A 97 4.73 14.38 -5.76
C ALA A 97 6.26 14.46 -5.92
N LYS A 98 7.02 14.44 -4.82
CA LYS A 98 8.49 14.39 -4.84
C LYS A 98 9.01 13.09 -5.46
N ALA A 99 8.41 11.94 -5.10
CA ALA A 99 8.77 10.65 -5.70
C ALA A 99 8.55 10.67 -7.22
N LYS A 100 7.38 11.16 -7.67
CA LYS A 100 7.02 11.31 -9.08
C LYS A 100 8.01 12.20 -9.83
N ALA A 101 8.39 13.35 -9.25
CA ALA A 101 9.36 14.26 -9.85
C ALA A 101 10.74 13.61 -10.05
N LYS A 102 11.07 12.58 -9.29
CA LYS A 102 12.30 11.77 -9.40
C LYS A 102 12.10 10.50 -10.25
N GLY A 103 10.95 10.31 -10.88
CA GLY A 103 10.63 9.12 -11.66
C GLY A 103 10.50 7.83 -10.82
N ILE A 104 10.24 7.94 -9.54
CA ILE A 104 10.08 6.80 -8.62
C ILE A 104 8.61 6.40 -8.61
N PRO A 105 8.24 5.21 -9.12
CA PRO A 105 6.88 4.72 -9.07
C PRO A 105 6.44 4.42 -7.63
N VAL A 106 5.14 4.62 -7.38
CA VAL A 106 4.53 4.43 -6.08
C VAL A 106 3.39 3.40 -6.16
N VAL A 107 3.39 2.49 -5.21
CA VAL A 107 2.30 1.55 -4.93
C VAL A 107 1.62 1.99 -3.64
N ALA A 108 0.36 2.39 -3.72
CA ALA A 108 -0.51 2.53 -2.55
C ALA A 108 -0.93 1.14 -2.10
N TYR A 109 -0.49 0.75 -0.91
CA TYR A 109 -0.71 -0.56 -0.35
C TYR A 109 -1.79 -0.51 0.72
N ASP A 110 -2.81 -1.36 0.59
CA ASP A 110 -3.97 -1.49 1.49
C ASP A 110 -4.87 -0.24 1.51
N ARG A 111 -4.35 0.94 1.82
CA ARG A 111 -5.12 2.19 1.90
C ARG A 111 -5.03 3.00 0.60
N LEU A 112 -6.18 3.46 0.11
CA LEU A 112 -6.27 4.24 -1.13
C LEU A 112 -5.55 5.58 -0.98
N ILE A 113 -4.73 5.90 -1.98
CA ILE A 113 -4.16 7.24 -2.18
C ILE A 113 -4.59 7.71 -3.57
N GLU A 114 -5.43 8.72 -3.64
CA GLU A 114 -5.92 9.30 -4.89
C GLU A 114 -4.90 10.29 -5.47
N ALA A 115 -3.88 9.76 -6.15
CA ALA A 115 -2.88 10.57 -6.81
C ALA A 115 -2.56 10.04 -8.21
N PRO A 116 -2.35 10.90 -9.22
CA PRO A 116 -2.06 10.47 -10.59
C PRO A 116 -0.77 9.65 -10.69
N GLY A 117 -0.89 8.44 -11.26
CA GLY A 117 0.24 7.54 -11.49
C GLY A 117 0.61 6.65 -10.29
N VAL A 118 -0.20 6.66 -9.25
CA VAL A 118 -0.08 5.70 -8.14
C VAL A 118 -0.84 4.43 -8.50
N PHE A 119 -0.18 3.28 -8.37
CA PHE A 119 -0.84 1.98 -8.49
C PHE A 119 -1.39 1.59 -7.11
N TYR A 120 -2.67 1.22 -7.06
CA TYR A 120 -3.34 0.85 -5.82
C TYR A 120 -3.60 -0.65 -5.77
N ILE A 121 -3.26 -1.28 -4.65
CA ILE A 121 -3.53 -2.68 -4.37
C ILE A 121 -4.13 -2.84 -2.97
N THR A 122 -5.28 -3.50 -2.90
CA THR A 122 -6.02 -3.78 -1.66
C THR A 122 -6.99 -4.93 -1.86
N PHE A 123 -7.79 -5.23 -0.83
CA PHE A 123 -8.94 -6.12 -0.91
C PHE A 123 -10.17 -5.40 -1.51
N ASP A 124 -11.20 -6.15 -1.89
CA ASP A 124 -12.54 -5.57 -2.11
C ASP A 124 -13.16 -5.23 -0.74
N ASN A 125 -12.86 -4.03 -0.26
CA ASN A 125 -13.28 -3.57 1.07
C ASN A 125 -14.81 -3.46 1.20
N LYS A 126 -15.54 -3.19 0.09
CA LYS A 126 -17.00 -3.23 0.11
C LYS A 126 -17.52 -4.65 0.29
N GLU A 127 -16.90 -5.64 -0.38
CA GLU A 127 -17.28 -7.04 -0.17
C GLU A 127 -16.95 -7.50 1.25
N VAL A 128 -15.82 -7.09 1.83
CA VAL A 128 -15.53 -7.34 3.25
C VAL A 128 -16.63 -6.76 4.13
N GLY A 129 -17.08 -5.53 3.86
CA GLY A 129 -18.22 -4.93 4.53
C GLY A 129 -19.51 -5.73 4.38
N ARG A 130 -19.83 -6.19 3.16
CA ARG A 130 -20.99 -7.06 2.90
C ARG A 130 -20.89 -8.38 3.65
N MET A 131 -19.72 -9.01 3.67
CA MET A 131 -19.49 -10.27 4.37
C MET A 131 -19.71 -10.12 5.87
N THR A 132 -19.15 -9.08 6.49
CA THR A 132 -19.31 -8.81 7.94
C THR A 132 -20.77 -8.55 8.29
N ALA A 133 -21.50 -7.76 7.50
CA ALA A 133 -22.92 -7.51 7.72
C ALA A 133 -23.76 -8.77 7.60
N ARG A 134 -23.53 -9.60 6.58
CA ARG A 134 -24.22 -10.90 6.43
C ARG A 134 -23.98 -11.81 7.61
N ALA A 135 -22.76 -11.90 8.11
CA ALA A 135 -22.42 -12.73 9.25
C ALA A 135 -23.15 -12.28 10.52
N VAL A 136 -23.16 -10.98 10.81
CA VAL A 136 -23.87 -10.43 11.97
C VAL A 136 -25.38 -10.59 11.82
N GLN A 137 -25.94 -10.30 10.65
CA GLN A 137 -27.38 -10.42 10.40
C GLN A 137 -27.87 -11.87 10.51
N ALA A 138 -27.06 -12.85 10.13
CA ALA A 138 -27.40 -14.27 10.27
C ALA A 138 -27.57 -14.67 11.74
N VAL A 139 -26.76 -14.10 12.64
CA VAL A 139 -26.82 -14.38 14.08
C VAL A 139 -27.89 -13.54 14.79
N LYS A 140 -28.07 -12.29 14.36
CA LYS A 140 -28.99 -11.33 14.98
C LYS A 140 -29.81 -10.62 13.90
N PRO A 141 -30.86 -11.25 13.33
CA PRO A 141 -31.59 -10.70 12.19
C PRO A 141 -32.44 -9.46 12.51
N LYS A 142 -32.71 -9.19 13.77
CA LYS A 142 -33.52 -8.05 14.25
C LYS A 142 -32.94 -7.40 15.48
N GLY A 143 -33.12 -6.09 15.61
CA GLY A 143 -32.76 -5.34 16.80
C GLY A 143 -31.93 -4.09 16.54
N ASN A 144 -31.36 -3.56 17.60
CA ASN A 144 -30.50 -2.38 17.55
C ASN A 144 -29.08 -2.77 17.16
N TYR A 145 -28.51 -2.06 16.17
CA TYR A 145 -27.14 -2.21 15.72
C TYR A 145 -26.38 -0.91 15.99
N ALA A 146 -25.15 -1.03 16.47
CA ALA A 146 -24.18 0.07 16.50
C ALA A 146 -23.04 -0.25 15.53
N MET A 147 -22.68 0.72 14.73
CA MET A 147 -21.58 0.65 13.77
C MET A 147 -20.40 1.41 14.36
N ILE A 148 -19.29 0.69 14.59
CA ILE A 148 -18.02 1.29 15.00
C ILE A 148 -17.10 1.14 13.79
N LYS A 149 -16.80 2.26 13.15
CA LYS A 149 -15.93 2.36 11.98
C LYS A 149 -14.48 2.51 12.41
N GLY A 150 -13.54 2.30 11.49
CA GLY A 150 -12.15 2.68 11.70
C GLY A 150 -11.96 4.19 11.67
N SER A 151 -10.70 4.63 11.52
CA SER A 151 -10.35 6.06 11.44
C SER A 151 -10.99 6.74 10.22
N PRO A 152 -11.46 8.01 10.35
CA PRO A 152 -12.03 8.78 9.23
C PRO A 152 -11.00 9.12 8.13
N ILE A 153 -9.71 9.13 8.47
CA ILE A 153 -8.62 9.38 7.50
C ILE A 153 -8.20 8.12 6.72
N ASP A 154 -8.81 6.96 7.04
CA ASP A 154 -8.64 5.71 6.30
C ASP A 154 -9.89 5.46 5.42
N PRO A 155 -9.76 5.51 4.07
CA PRO A 155 -10.89 5.30 3.16
C PRO A 155 -11.55 3.92 3.32
N ASN A 156 -10.81 2.91 3.78
CA ASN A 156 -11.35 1.57 3.99
C ASN A 156 -12.52 1.57 4.99
N SER A 157 -12.47 2.45 6.01
CA SER A 157 -13.55 2.60 6.98
C SER A 157 -14.89 2.91 6.31
N ASN A 158 -14.89 3.78 5.29
CA ASN A 158 -16.08 4.13 4.53
C ASN A 158 -16.50 3.00 3.59
N PHE A 159 -15.56 2.36 2.88
CA PHE A 159 -15.88 1.27 1.97
C PHE A 159 -16.52 0.08 2.70
N LEU A 160 -15.99 -0.30 3.86
CA LEU A 160 -16.60 -1.33 4.69
C LEU A 160 -18.02 -0.93 5.12
N ARG A 161 -18.19 0.31 5.57
CA ARG A 161 -19.48 0.83 6.02
C ARG A 161 -20.52 0.88 4.90
N GLU A 162 -20.10 1.24 3.68
CA GLU A 162 -20.95 1.20 2.50
C GLU A 162 -21.42 -0.23 2.22
N GLY A 163 -20.52 -1.20 2.18
CA GLY A 163 -20.85 -2.60 1.97
C GLY A 163 -21.80 -3.17 3.03
N GLN A 164 -21.61 -2.78 4.30
CA GLN A 164 -22.54 -3.12 5.38
C GLN A 164 -23.92 -2.53 5.14
N GLY A 165 -23.98 -1.25 4.70
CA GLY A 165 -25.22 -0.56 4.40
C GLY A 165 -26.02 -1.22 3.30
N GLU A 166 -25.37 -1.67 2.24
CA GLU A 166 -26.01 -2.38 1.13
C GLU A 166 -26.74 -3.65 1.61
N VAL A 167 -26.12 -4.45 2.48
CA VAL A 167 -26.72 -5.69 3.00
C VAL A 167 -27.87 -5.41 3.98
N LEU A 168 -27.72 -4.39 4.82
CA LEU A 168 -28.69 -4.12 5.89
C LEU A 168 -29.87 -3.26 5.41
N ALA A 169 -29.81 -2.68 4.21
CA ALA A 169 -30.78 -1.69 3.71
C ALA A 169 -32.24 -2.16 3.83
N ASP A 170 -32.55 -3.38 3.39
CA ASP A 170 -33.91 -3.91 3.40
C ASP A 170 -34.43 -4.15 4.83
N ALA A 171 -33.57 -4.67 5.71
CA ALA A 171 -33.94 -4.93 7.11
C ALA A 171 -34.16 -3.61 7.87
N ILE A 172 -33.38 -2.59 7.57
CA ILE A 172 -33.57 -1.24 8.12
C ILE A 172 -34.86 -0.64 7.61
N LYS A 173 -35.14 -0.73 6.31
CA LYS A 173 -36.40 -0.23 5.72
C LYS A 173 -37.65 -0.90 6.28
N LYS A 174 -37.56 -2.19 6.60
CA LYS A 174 -38.67 -2.95 7.23
C LYS A 174 -38.81 -2.67 8.73
N GLY A 175 -37.87 -1.98 9.35
CA GLY A 175 -37.84 -1.76 10.79
C GLY A 175 -37.37 -2.96 11.61
N ASP A 176 -36.86 -4.02 10.96
CA ASP A 176 -36.27 -5.17 11.64
C ASP A 176 -34.94 -4.81 12.32
N ILE A 177 -34.18 -3.91 11.71
CA ILE A 177 -32.90 -3.40 12.25
C ILE A 177 -33.00 -1.88 12.41
N LYS A 178 -32.53 -1.38 13.55
CA LYS A 178 -32.37 0.05 13.83
C LYS A 178 -30.91 0.36 14.11
N ILE A 179 -30.30 1.26 13.33
CA ILE A 179 -28.95 1.77 13.62
C ILE A 179 -29.08 2.81 14.75
N VAL A 180 -28.46 2.54 15.89
CA VAL A 180 -28.51 3.38 17.10
C VAL A 180 -27.21 4.11 17.38
N GLY A 181 -26.15 3.81 16.64
CA GLY A 181 -24.86 4.49 16.66
C GLY A 181 -24.10 4.22 15.36
N ASP A 182 -23.35 5.20 14.87
CA ASP A 182 -22.55 5.08 13.65
C ASP A 182 -21.34 6.04 13.78
N GLU A 183 -20.31 5.56 14.50
CA GLU A 183 -19.20 6.39 14.96
C GLU A 183 -17.87 5.91 14.37
N TYR A 184 -16.93 6.84 14.19
CA TYR A 184 -15.54 6.53 13.88
C TYR A 184 -14.75 6.30 15.15
N THR A 185 -13.71 5.47 15.05
CA THR A 185 -12.64 5.44 16.07
C THR A 185 -11.66 6.57 15.79
N GLU A 186 -11.05 7.12 16.85
CA GLU A 186 -9.99 8.12 16.75
C GLU A 186 -8.70 7.54 16.14
#